data_96113b31679db1545bd04eef404fbb28
#
_entry.id   96113b31679db1545bd04eef404fbb28
#
_cell.length_a   1.000
_cell.length_b   1.000
_cell.length_c   1.000
_cell.angle_alpha   90.00
_cell.angle_beta   90.00
_cell.angle_gamma   90.00
#
_symmetry.space_group_name_H-M   'P 1'
#
loop_
_entity.id
_entity.type
_entity.pdbx_description
1 polymer ?
#
loop_
_entity_poly.entity_id
_entity_poly.type
_entity_poly.pdbx_seq_one_letter_code
_entity_poly.pdbx_strand_id
1 'polypeptide(L)' 'MITIIGVRFRNVGKVYYFSPRELDICVGDHVIVETARGVEYGFVVLGPKEVDDSKVIQPLKEVIRICLLYTSD' A
#
# COMPACT_ATOMS: atom_id res chain seq x y z
N MET A 1 13.61 -12.10 -1.99
CA MET A 1 12.97 -10.91 -2.61
C MET A 1 11.53 -10.80 -2.14
N ILE A 2 11.06 -9.60 -1.97
CA ILE A 2 9.72 -9.34 -1.49
C ILE A 2 9.11 -8.23 -2.35
N THR A 3 7.83 -8.36 -2.64
CA THR A 3 7.13 -7.36 -3.45
C THR A 3 6.48 -6.34 -2.53
N ILE A 4 6.67 -5.07 -2.85
CA ILE A 4 6.09 -3.98 -2.07
C ILE A 4 5.40 -2.99 -2.99
N ILE A 5 4.52 -2.19 -2.39
CA ILE A 5 3.96 -1.01 -3.03
C ILE A 5 4.19 0.17 -2.11
N GLY A 6 4.22 1.35 -2.68
CA GLY A 6 4.34 2.57 -1.90
C GLY A 6 2.99 3.25 -1.79
N VAL A 7 2.57 3.55 -0.57
CA VAL A 7 1.27 4.15 -0.30
C VAL A 7 1.47 5.45 0.45
N ARG A 8 0.79 6.49 0.00
CA ARG A 8 0.86 7.79 0.62
C ARG A 8 -0.49 8.10 1.26
N PHE A 9 -0.44 8.51 2.50
CA PHE A 9 -1.66 8.86 3.22
C PHE A 9 -1.89 10.36 3.13
N ARG A 10 -3.15 10.72 3.07
CA ARG A 10 -3.56 12.09 2.88
C ARG A 10 -3.01 13.03 3.95
N ASN A 11 -2.99 12.55 5.20
CA ASN A 11 -2.59 13.37 6.32
C ASN A 11 -1.09 13.34 6.61
N VAL A 12 -0.36 12.52 5.87
CA VAL A 12 1.07 12.34 6.11
C VAL A 12 1.79 12.49 4.79
N GLY A 13 2.81 13.33 4.76
CA GLY A 13 3.54 13.58 3.53
C GLY A 13 4.58 12.54 3.20
N LYS A 14 4.54 11.38 3.86
CA LYS A 14 5.51 10.32 3.63
C LYS A 14 4.90 9.13 2.92
N VAL A 15 5.75 8.38 2.25
CA VAL A 15 5.35 7.15 1.57
C VAL A 15 5.72 5.99 2.49
N TYR A 16 4.76 5.10 2.67
CA TYR A 16 4.96 3.88 3.46
C TYR A 16 4.83 2.67 2.55
N TYR A 17 5.54 1.61 2.88
CA TYR A 17 5.57 0.42 2.05
C TYR A 17 4.69 -0.66 2.65
N PHE A 18 3.93 -1.32 1.77
CA PHE A 18 3.00 -2.38 2.16
C PHE A 18 3.15 -3.53 1.19
N SER A 19 2.69 -4.69 1.61
CA SER A 19 2.63 -5.86 0.75
C SER A 19 1.32 -5.83 -0.02
N PRO A 20 1.36 -5.94 -1.36
CA PRO A 20 0.13 -5.98 -2.14
C PRO A 20 -0.56 -7.33 -2.07
N ARG A 21 0.10 -8.32 -1.48
CA ARG A 21 -0.42 -9.69 -1.40
C ARG A 21 -0.67 -10.23 -2.80
N GLU A 22 -1.86 -10.74 -3.03
CA GLU A 22 -2.22 -11.26 -4.35
C GLU A 22 -3.03 -10.26 -5.16
N LEU A 23 -3.18 -9.05 -4.65
CA LEU A 23 -3.98 -8.04 -5.30
C LEU A 23 -3.22 -7.42 -6.48
N ASP A 24 -3.95 -7.12 -7.53
CA ASP A 24 -3.39 -6.51 -8.72
C ASP A 24 -3.46 -4.99 -8.57
N ILE A 25 -2.48 -4.45 -7.88
CA ILE A 25 -2.45 -3.03 -7.52
C ILE A 25 -1.53 -2.27 -8.44
N CYS A 26 -1.99 -1.10 -8.89
CA CYS A 26 -1.21 -0.23 -9.77
C CYS A 26 -1.10 1.15 -9.16
N VAL A 27 -0.13 1.93 -9.65
CA VAL A 27 -0.01 3.34 -9.28
C VAL A 27 -1.30 4.04 -9.66
N GLY A 28 -1.81 4.84 -8.73
CA GLY A 28 -3.06 5.54 -8.93
C GLY A 28 -4.25 4.88 -8.25
N ASP A 29 -4.08 3.64 -7.83
CA ASP A 29 -5.16 2.94 -7.14
C ASP A 29 -5.24 3.45 -5.70
N HIS A 30 -6.44 3.32 -5.15
CA HIS A 30 -6.67 3.64 -3.74
C HIS A 30 -6.84 2.32 -3.00
N VAL A 31 -6.21 2.23 -1.85
CA VAL A 31 -6.19 0.99 -1.09
C VAL A 31 -6.57 1.25 0.36
N ILE A 32 -7.06 0.20 0.99
CA ILE A 32 -7.36 0.22 2.41
C ILE A 32 -6.30 -0.61 3.10
N VAL A 33 -5.66 -0.04 4.10
CA VAL A 33 -4.62 -0.72 4.85
C VAL A 33 -4.91 -0.61 6.33
N GLU A 34 -4.36 -1.54 7.10
CA GLU A 34 -4.51 -1.52 8.54
C GLU A 34 -3.23 -0.99 9.18
N THR A 35 -3.38 -0.02 10.06
CA THR A 35 -2.26 0.60 10.76
C THR A 35 -2.51 0.52 12.26
N ALA A 36 -1.54 1.03 13.03
CA ALA A 36 -1.69 1.07 14.48
C ALA A 36 -2.88 1.92 14.92
N ARG A 37 -3.31 2.84 14.07
CA ARG A 37 -4.47 3.68 14.36
C ARG A 37 -5.78 3.05 13.92
N GLY A 38 -5.70 1.92 13.24
CA GLY A 38 -6.86 1.28 12.67
C GLY A 38 -6.78 1.26 11.16
N VAL A 39 -7.93 1.17 10.52
CA VAL A 39 -8.01 1.08 9.06
C VAL A 39 -7.81 2.48 8.46
N GLU A 40 -6.93 2.57 7.48
CA GLU A 40 -6.59 3.83 6.82
C GLU A 40 -6.78 3.70 5.33
N TYR A 41 -7.07 4.81 4.71
CA TYR A 41 -7.27 4.92 3.27
C TYR A 41 -6.02 5.58 2.67
N GLY A 42 -5.41 4.93 1.69
CA GLY A 42 -4.17 5.42 1.10
C GLY A 42 -4.20 5.43 -0.41
N PHE A 43 -3.25 6.15 -0.98
CA PHE A 43 -3.12 6.30 -2.42
C PHE A 43 -1.80 5.67 -2.85
N VAL A 44 -1.84 4.81 -3.86
CA VAL A 44 -0.65 4.10 -4.33
C VAL A 44 0.15 5.03 -5.23
N VAL A 45 1.37 5.32 -4.81
CA VAL A 45 2.27 6.19 -5.56
C VAL A 45 3.44 5.43 -6.16
N LEU A 46 3.65 4.18 -5.72
CA LEU A 46 4.69 3.32 -6.27
C LEU A 46 4.07 1.96 -6.52
N GLY A 47 4.14 1.50 -7.76
CA GLY A 47 3.58 0.22 -8.15
C GLY A 47 4.35 -0.95 -7.59
N PRO A 48 3.86 -2.17 -7.80
CA PRO A 48 4.53 -3.35 -7.28
C PRO A 48 5.98 -3.42 -7.72
N LYS A 49 6.86 -3.62 -6.76
CA LYS A 49 8.28 -3.63 -7.02
C LYS A 49 8.93 -4.66 -6.11
N GLU A 50 9.85 -5.42 -6.65
CA GLU A 50 10.58 -6.41 -5.87
C GLU A 50 11.82 -5.77 -5.27
N VAL A 51 12.01 -6.01 -3.99
CA VAL A 51 13.17 -5.51 -3.27
C VAL A 51 13.67 -6.59 -2.33
N ASP A 52 14.90 -6.43 -1.84
CA ASP A 52 15.44 -7.34 -0.85
C ASP A 52 14.68 -7.20 0.46
N ASP A 53 14.55 -8.32 1.16
CA ASP A 53 13.90 -8.32 2.45
C ASP A 53 14.56 -7.34 3.41
N SER A 54 15.87 -7.15 3.27
CA SER A 54 16.59 -6.26 4.16
C SER A 54 16.29 -4.79 3.90
N LYS A 55 15.66 -4.48 2.77
CA LYS A 55 15.34 -3.10 2.42
C LYS A 55 14.06 -2.60 3.05
N VAL A 56 13.31 -3.46 3.67
CA VAL A 56 12.04 -3.10 4.29
C VAL A 56 12.04 -3.55 5.75
N ILE A 57 11.21 -2.88 6.54
CA ILE A 57 11.07 -3.20 7.96
C ILE A 57 10.07 -4.34 8.09
N GLN A 58 10.50 -5.42 8.71
CA GLN A 58 9.64 -6.57 8.92
C GLN A 58 8.99 -6.49 10.30
N PRO A 59 7.78 -7.02 10.45
CA PRO A 59 6.92 -7.57 9.40
C PRO A 59 6.30 -6.46 8.56
N LEU A 60 6.19 -6.71 7.26
CA LEU A 60 5.60 -5.77 6.35
C LEU A 60 4.08 -5.89 6.42
N LYS A 61 3.41 -4.78 6.62
CA LYS A 61 1.96 -4.79 6.70
C LYS A 61 1.37 -4.98 5.32
N GLU A 62 0.17 -5.54 5.28
CA GLU A 62 -0.47 -5.90 4.03
C GLU A 62 -1.65 -5.01 3.74
N VAL A 63 -1.92 -4.82 2.46
CA VAL A 63 -3.11 -4.11 2.00
C VAL A 63 -4.31 -5.01 2.27
N ILE A 64 -5.38 -4.43 2.82
CA ILE A 64 -6.61 -5.17 3.06
C ILE A 64 -7.35 -5.39 1.76
N ARG A 65 -7.50 -4.33 0.98
CA ARG A 65 -8.19 -4.42 -0.30
C ARG A 65 -7.98 -3.15 -1.10
N ILE A 66 -8.35 -3.22 -2.38
CA ILE A 66 -8.34 -2.06 -3.25
C ILE A 66 -9.70 -1.39 -3.15
N CYS A 67 -9.71 -0.07 -3.03
CA CYS A 67 -10.94 0.68 -2.95
C CYS A 67 -11.42 1.01 -4.35
N LEU A 68 -12.37 0.24 -4.85
CA LEU A 68 -12.87 0.43 -6.21
C LEU A 68 -14.01 1.42 -6.29
N LEU A 69 -14.69 1.65 -5.18
CA LEU A 69 -15.84 2.54 -5.17
C LEU A 69 -15.48 3.98 -5.45
N TYR A 70 -14.24 4.30 -5.21
CA TYR A 70 -13.77 5.65 -5.41
C TYR A 70 -13.92 6.12 -6.85
N THR A 71 -13.81 5.19 -7.77
CA THR A 71 -13.82 5.55 -9.20
C THR A 71 -15.22 5.65 -9.78
N SER A 72 -16.22 5.30 -9.01
CA SER A 72 -17.57 5.29 -9.52
C SER A 72 -18.20 6.68 -9.60
N ASP A 73 -17.52 7.65 -9.07
CA ASP A 73 -18.02 9.04 -9.14
C ASP A 73 -17.63 9.69 -10.47
#